data_e84633b644051936afe94337c74d64cd
#
_entry.id   e84633b644051936afe94337c74d64cd
#
_cell.length_a   1.000
_cell.length_b   1.000
_cell.length_c   1.000
_cell.angle_alpha   90.00
_cell.angle_beta   90.00
_cell.angle_gamma   90.00
#
_symmetry.space_group_name_H-M   'P 1'
#
loop_
_entity.id
_entity.type
_entity.pdbx_description
1 polymer ?
#
loop_
_entity_poly.entity_id
_entity_poly.type
_entity_poly.pdbx_seq_one_letter_code
_entity_poly.pdbx_strand_id
1 'polypeptide(L)'
;MKKVYLLLLTMFLILGTNESMAQSKKYSVYGVGFYNLENLFDTCHDAGKNDYEYLPDGTNKWTGLKYTHKLRNMSRVLSEMGTDKLPKIGCAAIGVSEVENAKCLEDLCNQEPLKARNFQFVHIEGPDQRGVDCALLYNPALFKVRDYKLVPYIYRLPQDSMRATRGFLVVSGTMADEHVTIIVCHLPSRGATSFYREEGGAQIKVVKDSLIADDPNVKLLVMGDMNDDPQDASMAKCLGAKRKIKDVGDGDMYNPWWDVLASGTGTLMYDGAWNLFDQIILSPSLLNRDNSKDYSTLKLFSHQIFRRDYLFQKEGKYKGNTLRTQAGGVWLDGYSDHLPTVVYLIKEQK
;
A
#
# COMPACT_ATOMS: atom_id res chain seq x y z
N MET A 1 -25.35 60.40 72.08
CA MET A 1 -24.80 59.07 71.59
C MET A 1 -25.25 58.95 70.15
N LYS A 2 -24.36 59.26 69.21
CA LYS A 2 -24.63 59.10 67.75
C LYS A 2 -23.85 57.92 67.26
N LYS A 3 -24.54 56.88 66.77
CA LYS A 3 -23.89 55.72 66.13
C LYS A 3 -23.59 56.08 64.68
N VAL A 4 -22.25 56.00 64.32
CA VAL A 4 -21.75 56.12 62.97
C VAL A 4 -21.80 54.75 62.36
N TYR A 5 -22.55 54.54 61.28
CA TYR A 5 -22.54 53.32 60.49
C TYR A 5 -21.44 53.46 59.39
N LEU A 6 -20.41 52.63 59.48
CA LEU A 6 -19.36 52.51 58.46
C LEU A 6 -19.87 51.55 57.44
N LEU A 7 -20.16 52.04 56.23
CA LEU A 7 -20.57 51.23 55.09
C LEU A 7 -19.26 50.70 54.37
N LEU A 8 -18.98 49.46 54.57
CA LEU A 8 -17.90 48.78 53.84
C LEU A 8 -18.42 48.38 52.45
N LEU A 9 -17.96 49.13 51.44
CA LEU A 9 -18.23 48.81 50.02
C LEU A 9 -17.21 47.75 49.57
N THR A 10 -17.58 46.47 49.58
CA THR A 10 -16.79 45.38 48.99
C THR A 10 -16.95 45.39 47.48
N MET A 11 -15.93 45.89 46.82
CA MET A 11 -15.80 45.87 45.38
C MET A 11 -15.38 44.45 44.95
N PHE A 12 -16.33 43.65 44.46
CA PHE A 12 -16.02 42.35 43.82
C PHE A 12 -15.37 42.64 42.47
N LEU A 13 -14.03 42.52 42.39
CA LEU A 13 -13.31 42.37 41.12
C LEU A 13 -13.65 40.99 40.58
N ILE A 14 -14.57 40.90 39.62
CA ILE A 14 -14.73 39.71 38.78
C ILE A 14 -13.55 39.72 37.83
N LEU A 15 -12.48 39.02 38.19
CA LEU A 15 -11.45 38.58 37.28
C LEU A 15 -12.09 37.50 36.38
N GLY A 16 -12.59 37.92 35.23
CA GLY A 16 -12.97 37.00 34.17
C GLY A 16 -11.72 36.28 33.70
N THR A 17 -11.49 35.10 34.22
CA THR A 17 -10.56 34.16 33.58
C THR A 17 -11.19 33.76 32.27
N ASN A 18 -10.76 34.39 31.18
CA ASN A 18 -10.95 33.82 29.84
C ASN A 18 -10.16 32.50 29.80
N GLU A 19 -10.72 31.43 30.32
CA GLU A 19 -10.32 30.10 29.95
C GLU A 19 -10.67 29.98 28.48
N SER A 20 -9.72 30.28 27.62
CA SER A 20 -9.72 29.86 26.23
C SER A 20 -9.82 28.33 26.27
N MET A 21 -11.04 27.81 26.18
CA MET A 21 -11.27 26.39 25.95
C MET A 21 -10.57 26.07 24.64
N ALA A 22 -9.35 25.57 24.72
CA ALA A 22 -8.64 25.06 23.57
C ALA A 22 -9.53 23.97 22.95
N GLN A 23 -10.19 24.31 21.86
CA GLN A 23 -11.06 23.38 21.14
C GLN A 23 -10.20 22.18 20.78
N SER A 24 -10.54 21.01 21.31
CA SER A 24 -9.77 19.80 21.08
C SER A 24 -9.78 19.52 19.57
N LYS A 25 -8.60 19.55 18.95
CA LYS A 25 -8.44 19.30 17.54
C LYS A 25 -8.95 17.89 17.22
N LYS A 26 -9.82 17.79 16.22
CA LYS A 26 -10.30 16.50 15.69
C LYS A 26 -9.47 16.10 14.49
N TYR A 27 -9.24 14.82 14.34
CA TYR A 27 -8.44 14.28 13.25
C TYR A 27 -9.18 13.18 12.52
N SER A 28 -8.96 13.12 11.19
CA SER A 28 -9.34 11.99 10.34
C SER A 28 -8.10 11.19 10.01
N VAL A 29 -8.22 9.86 10.05
CA VAL A 29 -7.15 8.92 9.70
C VAL A 29 -7.60 8.08 8.51
N TYR A 30 -6.69 7.87 7.56
CA TYR A 30 -6.91 7.10 6.34
C TYR A 30 -5.86 6.00 6.23
N GLY A 31 -6.27 4.75 6.07
CA GLY A 31 -5.37 3.64 5.79
C GLY A 31 -5.13 3.52 4.29
N VAL A 32 -3.89 3.30 3.89
CA VAL A 32 -3.52 2.95 2.51
C VAL A 32 -2.63 1.72 2.57
N GLY A 33 -3.00 0.66 1.84
CA GLY A 33 -2.34 -0.63 1.91
C GLY A 33 -1.75 -1.10 0.59
N PHE A 34 -0.91 -2.14 0.67
CA PHE A 34 -0.44 -2.91 -0.48
C PHE A 34 -0.43 -4.41 -0.12
N TYR A 35 -0.78 -5.27 -1.09
CA TYR A 35 -0.73 -6.72 -0.93
C TYR A 35 -0.46 -7.43 -2.26
N ASN A 36 0.59 -8.25 -2.33
CA ASN A 36 0.79 -9.22 -3.41
C ASN A 36 -0.16 -10.40 -3.18
N LEU A 37 -1.03 -10.71 -4.16
CA LEU A 37 -2.08 -11.72 -4.03
C LEU A 37 -1.60 -13.15 -4.33
N GLU A 38 -0.32 -13.35 -4.64
CA GLU A 38 0.25 -14.65 -5.03
C GLU A 38 -0.60 -15.32 -6.12
N ASN A 39 -0.54 -14.78 -7.35
CA ASN A 39 -1.16 -15.37 -8.54
C ASN A 39 -2.69 -15.59 -8.41
N LEU A 40 -3.44 -14.50 -8.34
CA LEU A 40 -4.88 -14.54 -8.44
C LEU A 40 -5.30 -14.70 -9.90
N PHE A 41 -5.43 -15.93 -10.35
CA PHE A 41 -5.90 -16.33 -11.67
C PHE A 41 -7.32 -16.88 -11.59
N ASP A 42 -8.09 -16.71 -12.67
CA ASP A 42 -9.33 -17.47 -12.84
C ASP A 42 -9.03 -18.87 -13.40
N THR A 43 -9.96 -19.52 -14.08
CA THR A 43 -9.79 -20.88 -14.60
C THR A 43 -9.83 -20.96 -16.11
N CYS A 44 -9.73 -19.79 -16.79
CA CYS A 44 -9.84 -19.67 -18.23
C CYS A 44 -8.50 -19.19 -18.79
N HIS A 45 -8.14 -19.64 -19.98
CA HIS A 45 -6.94 -19.19 -20.65
C HIS A 45 -7.14 -17.84 -21.32
N ASP A 46 -6.28 -16.87 -21.02
CA ASP A 46 -6.23 -15.58 -21.70
C ASP A 46 -5.35 -15.63 -22.94
N ALA A 47 -5.90 -15.24 -24.08
CA ALA A 47 -5.24 -15.33 -25.37
C ALA A 47 -3.87 -14.59 -25.38
N GLY A 48 -2.80 -15.32 -25.72
CA GLY A 48 -1.45 -14.77 -25.79
C GLY A 48 -0.70 -14.68 -24.46
N LYS A 49 -1.26 -15.23 -23.39
CA LYS A 49 -0.61 -15.31 -22.06
C LYS A 49 -0.09 -16.72 -21.78
N ASN A 50 0.89 -16.83 -20.89
CA ASN A 50 1.47 -18.09 -20.40
C ASN A 50 0.87 -18.46 -19.03
N ASP A 51 -0.44 -18.59 -18.97
CA ASP A 51 -1.25 -18.87 -17.78
C ASP A 51 -1.62 -20.36 -17.63
N TYR A 52 -1.15 -21.22 -18.52
CA TYR A 52 -1.52 -22.63 -18.65
C TYR A 52 -1.40 -23.42 -17.34
N GLU A 53 -0.50 -23.03 -16.44
CA GLU A 53 -0.35 -23.69 -15.13
C GLU A 53 -1.55 -23.43 -14.20
N TYR A 54 -2.33 -22.36 -14.44
CA TYR A 54 -3.52 -21.96 -13.70
C TYR A 54 -4.83 -22.40 -14.34
N LEU A 55 -4.79 -23.40 -15.21
CA LEU A 55 -5.97 -24.03 -15.78
C LEU A 55 -6.38 -25.30 -15.00
N PRO A 56 -7.64 -25.75 -15.09
CA PRO A 56 -8.09 -26.98 -14.42
C PRO A 56 -7.32 -28.24 -14.81
N ASP A 57 -6.82 -28.31 -16.03
CA ASP A 57 -5.96 -29.39 -16.55
C ASP A 57 -4.46 -29.06 -16.48
N GLY A 58 -4.09 -27.81 -16.12
CA GLY A 58 -2.72 -27.35 -15.95
C GLY A 58 -1.99 -28.01 -14.78
N THR A 59 -0.70 -27.68 -14.62
CA THR A 59 0.17 -28.33 -13.62
C THR A 59 -0.30 -28.07 -12.19
N ASN A 60 -0.91 -26.91 -11.91
CA ASN A 60 -1.45 -26.56 -10.61
C ASN A 60 -2.85 -27.14 -10.35
N LYS A 61 -3.48 -27.78 -11.37
CA LYS A 61 -4.85 -28.27 -11.28
C LYS A 61 -5.78 -27.19 -10.70
N TRP A 62 -5.74 -26.00 -11.32
CA TRP A 62 -6.40 -24.80 -10.81
C TRP A 62 -7.90 -24.83 -11.11
N THR A 63 -8.66 -25.51 -10.26
CA THR A 63 -10.11 -25.72 -10.43
C THR A 63 -10.91 -24.52 -9.91
N GLY A 64 -12.19 -24.41 -10.32
CA GLY A 64 -13.11 -23.41 -9.80
C GLY A 64 -13.25 -23.42 -8.27
N LEU A 65 -13.09 -24.61 -7.63
CA LEU A 65 -13.06 -24.72 -6.18
C LEU A 65 -11.87 -24.00 -5.58
N LYS A 66 -10.66 -24.23 -6.12
CA LYS A 66 -9.43 -23.54 -5.67
C LYS A 66 -9.54 -22.03 -5.87
N TYR A 67 -10.03 -21.59 -7.02
CA TYR A 67 -10.27 -20.17 -7.30
C TYR A 67 -11.22 -19.53 -6.30
N THR A 68 -12.36 -20.17 -6.02
CA THR A 68 -13.34 -19.69 -5.03
C THR A 68 -12.74 -19.59 -3.63
N HIS A 69 -11.92 -20.57 -3.22
CA HIS A 69 -11.22 -20.52 -1.93
C HIS A 69 -10.20 -19.38 -1.88
N LYS A 70 -9.44 -19.18 -2.98
CA LYS A 70 -8.49 -18.08 -3.10
C LYS A 70 -9.18 -16.73 -2.96
N LEU A 71 -10.28 -16.50 -3.68
CA LEU A 71 -11.08 -15.28 -3.57
C LEU A 71 -11.56 -15.02 -2.14
N ARG A 72 -12.12 -16.05 -1.49
CA ARG A 72 -12.57 -15.97 -0.09
C ARG A 72 -11.42 -15.58 0.85
N ASN A 73 -10.26 -16.24 0.70
CA ASN A 73 -9.10 -16.00 1.55
C ASN A 73 -8.53 -14.59 1.34
N MET A 74 -8.39 -14.14 0.08
CA MET A 74 -7.93 -12.79 -0.25
C MET A 74 -8.90 -11.72 0.26
N SER A 75 -10.20 -11.89 0.05
CA SER A 75 -11.21 -10.94 0.51
C SER A 75 -11.20 -10.75 2.02
N ARG A 76 -10.98 -11.82 2.78
CA ARG A 76 -10.80 -11.75 4.24
C ARG A 76 -9.63 -10.86 4.61
N VAL A 77 -8.44 -11.10 4.05
CA VAL A 77 -7.23 -10.32 4.36
C VAL A 77 -7.45 -8.85 4.00
N LEU A 78 -7.87 -8.58 2.76
CA LEU A 78 -8.07 -7.21 2.25
C LEU A 78 -9.10 -6.43 3.08
N SER A 79 -10.18 -7.09 3.52
CA SER A 79 -11.20 -6.44 4.36
C SER A 79 -10.73 -6.14 5.78
N GLU A 80 -9.78 -6.93 6.30
CA GLU A 80 -9.21 -6.72 7.63
C GLU A 80 -8.03 -5.74 7.65
N MET A 81 -7.41 -5.44 6.49
CA MET A 81 -6.31 -4.47 6.41
C MET A 81 -6.72 -3.09 6.91
N GLY A 82 -5.87 -2.49 7.74
CA GLY A 82 -6.11 -1.18 8.34
C GLY A 82 -7.04 -1.20 9.57
N THR A 83 -7.70 -2.31 9.89
CA THR A 83 -8.67 -2.38 10.99
C THR A 83 -8.04 -2.27 12.38
N ASP A 84 -6.73 -2.45 12.51
CA ASP A 84 -6.01 -2.26 13.78
C ASP A 84 -6.17 -0.83 14.32
N LYS A 85 -6.20 0.15 13.44
CA LYS A 85 -6.40 1.57 13.79
C LYS A 85 -7.77 2.10 13.36
N LEU A 86 -8.40 1.47 12.36
CA LEU A 86 -9.67 1.89 11.75
C LEU A 86 -10.66 0.72 11.73
N PRO A 87 -11.10 0.21 12.90
CA PRO A 87 -11.80 -1.07 13.03
C PRO A 87 -13.11 -1.17 12.22
N LYS A 88 -13.78 -0.04 11.97
CA LYS A 88 -15.02 0.00 11.19
C LYS A 88 -14.80 0.27 9.69
N ILE A 89 -13.67 0.86 9.34
CA ILE A 89 -13.46 1.45 8.01
C ILE A 89 -12.40 0.65 7.22
N GLY A 90 -11.27 0.29 7.87
CA GLY A 90 -10.13 -0.33 7.20
C GLY A 90 -9.40 0.64 6.27
N CYS A 91 -8.77 0.12 5.21
CA CYS A 91 -8.07 0.93 4.23
C CYS A 91 -9.02 1.69 3.30
N ALA A 92 -8.66 2.92 2.93
CA ALA A 92 -9.31 3.72 1.90
C ALA A 92 -8.94 3.26 0.49
N ALA A 93 -7.70 2.80 0.31
CA ALA A 93 -7.17 2.27 -0.94
C ALA A 93 -6.15 1.16 -0.65
N ILE A 94 -6.10 0.14 -1.52
CA ILE A 94 -5.16 -0.98 -1.41
C ILE A 94 -4.63 -1.28 -2.82
N GLY A 95 -3.32 -1.06 -3.04
CA GLY A 95 -2.64 -1.58 -4.21
C GLY A 95 -2.51 -3.09 -4.13
N VAL A 96 -2.69 -3.77 -5.24
CA VAL A 96 -2.50 -5.22 -5.33
C VAL A 96 -1.66 -5.57 -6.55
N SER A 97 -0.96 -6.68 -6.48
CA SER A 97 -0.20 -7.26 -7.59
C SER A 97 -0.49 -8.75 -7.75
N GLU A 98 -0.05 -9.30 -8.87
CA GLU A 98 -0.28 -10.70 -9.26
C GLU A 98 -1.77 -11.03 -9.41
N VAL A 99 -2.47 -10.14 -10.07
CA VAL A 99 -3.86 -10.32 -10.52
C VAL A 99 -3.85 -10.56 -12.02
N GLU A 100 -4.59 -11.54 -12.49
CA GLU A 100 -4.64 -11.89 -13.90
C GLU A 100 -5.40 -10.81 -14.71
N ASN A 101 -6.64 -10.54 -14.36
CA ASN A 101 -7.51 -9.72 -15.19
C ASN A 101 -8.60 -8.99 -14.38
N ALA A 102 -9.40 -8.16 -15.06
CA ALA A 102 -10.51 -7.42 -14.45
C ALA A 102 -11.59 -8.34 -13.87
N LYS A 103 -11.80 -9.55 -14.45
CA LYS A 103 -12.78 -10.52 -13.97
C LYS A 103 -12.41 -11.03 -12.57
N CYS A 104 -11.13 -11.32 -12.35
CA CYS A 104 -10.62 -11.71 -11.03
C CYS A 104 -10.88 -10.62 -9.98
N LEU A 105 -10.70 -9.36 -10.33
CA LEU A 105 -10.96 -8.21 -9.43
C LEU A 105 -12.45 -8.01 -9.16
N GLU A 106 -13.29 -8.18 -10.18
CA GLU A 106 -14.76 -8.12 -10.04
C GLU A 106 -15.25 -9.22 -9.07
N ASP A 107 -14.80 -10.47 -9.29
CA ASP A 107 -15.16 -11.60 -8.44
C ASP A 107 -14.64 -11.40 -7.01
N LEU A 108 -13.45 -10.82 -6.85
CA LEU A 108 -12.87 -10.49 -5.54
C LEU A 108 -13.67 -9.41 -4.81
N CYS A 109 -14.00 -8.30 -5.48
CA CYS A 109 -14.78 -7.21 -4.90
C CYS A 109 -16.23 -7.63 -4.56
N ASN A 110 -16.77 -8.63 -5.25
CA ASN A 110 -18.09 -9.20 -4.99
C ASN A 110 -18.12 -10.17 -3.79
N GLN A 111 -16.96 -10.58 -3.24
CA GLN A 111 -16.95 -11.35 -1.98
C GLN A 111 -17.53 -10.51 -0.84
N GLU A 112 -18.39 -11.11 0.00
CA GLU A 112 -19.11 -10.41 1.06
C GLU A 112 -18.27 -9.46 1.92
N PRO A 113 -17.03 -9.82 2.39
CA PRO A 113 -16.24 -8.90 3.22
C PRO A 113 -15.83 -7.60 2.51
N LEU A 114 -15.56 -7.63 1.20
CA LEU A 114 -15.18 -6.46 0.40
C LEU A 114 -16.40 -5.70 -0.10
N LYS A 115 -17.45 -6.42 -0.49
CA LYS A 115 -18.73 -5.84 -0.89
C LYS A 115 -19.34 -5.01 0.24
N ALA A 116 -19.29 -5.51 1.47
CA ALA A 116 -19.76 -4.77 2.66
C ALA A 116 -18.98 -3.47 2.90
N ARG A 117 -17.75 -3.34 2.37
CA ARG A 117 -16.92 -2.13 2.42
C ARG A 117 -17.03 -1.27 1.16
N ASN A 118 -17.87 -1.67 0.19
CA ASN A 118 -18.09 -0.98 -1.08
C ASN A 118 -16.78 -0.75 -1.87
N PHE A 119 -15.87 -1.74 -1.88
CA PHE A 119 -14.65 -1.64 -2.67
C PHE A 119 -14.96 -1.69 -4.17
N GLN A 120 -14.34 -0.78 -4.90
CA GLN A 120 -14.24 -0.73 -6.36
C GLN A 120 -12.77 -0.92 -6.74
N PHE A 121 -12.49 -1.03 -8.04
CA PHE A 121 -11.11 -1.20 -8.51
C PHE A 121 -10.79 -0.35 -9.74
N VAL A 122 -9.49 -0.09 -9.92
CA VAL A 122 -8.88 0.42 -11.14
C VAL A 122 -7.89 -0.64 -11.64
N HIS A 123 -8.01 -1.01 -12.89
CA HIS A 123 -7.13 -1.96 -13.56
C HIS A 123 -6.94 -1.56 -15.02
N ILE A 124 -5.76 -1.80 -15.56
CA ILE A 124 -5.45 -1.72 -16.98
C ILE A 124 -4.62 -2.95 -17.33
N GLU A 125 -5.08 -3.70 -18.31
CA GLU A 125 -4.37 -4.89 -18.82
C GLU A 125 -2.97 -4.52 -19.31
N GLY A 126 -1.97 -5.23 -18.81
CA GLY A 126 -0.57 -5.01 -19.12
C GLY A 126 0.02 -6.03 -20.08
N PRO A 127 1.24 -5.77 -20.56
CA PRO A 127 1.91 -6.62 -21.54
C PRO A 127 2.68 -7.81 -20.91
N ASP A 128 2.50 -8.08 -19.62
CA ASP A 128 3.20 -9.21 -18.97
C ASP A 128 2.81 -10.53 -19.63
N GLN A 129 3.83 -11.36 -19.93
CA GLN A 129 3.61 -12.63 -20.62
C GLN A 129 2.91 -13.69 -19.76
N ARG A 130 3.06 -13.63 -18.45
CA ARG A 130 2.33 -14.51 -17.53
C ARG A 130 0.86 -14.14 -17.41
N GLY A 131 0.50 -12.91 -17.81
CA GLY A 131 -0.83 -12.35 -17.60
C GLY A 131 -1.06 -11.87 -16.18
N VAL A 132 -0.06 -11.33 -15.50
CA VAL A 132 -0.24 -10.74 -14.16
C VAL A 132 -0.05 -9.24 -14.18
N ASP A 133 -0.94 -8.52 -13.52
CA ASP A 133 -0.98 -7.09 -13.47
C ASP A 133 -0.99 -6.53 -12.04
N CYS A 134 -0.95 -5.20 -11.98
CA CYS A 134 -1.21 -4.42 -10.77
C CYS A 134 -2.60 -3.79 -10.86
N ALA A 135 -3.26 -3.65 -9.71
CA ALA A 135 -4.53 -2.95 -9.60
C ALA A 135 -4.60 -2.12 -8.32
N LEU A 136 -5.57 -1.21 -8.25
CA LEU A 136 -5.90 -0.46 -7.05
C LEU A 136 -7.35 -0.73 -6.65
N LEU A 137 -7.54 -1.36 -5.49
CA LEU A 137 -8.85 -1.45 -4.84
C LEU A 137 -9.08 -0.18 -4.02
N TYR A 138 -10.29 0.38 -4.00
CA TYR A 138 -10.56 1.60 -3.25
C TYR A 138 -12.02 1.68 -2.77
N ASN A 139 -12.22 2.36 -1.65
CA ASN A 139 -13.54 2.75 -1.19
C ASN A 139 -13.87 4.16 -1.71
N PRO A 140 -14.86 4.35 -2.60
CA PRO A 140 -15.14 5.64 -3.24
C PRO A 140 -15.63 6.72 -2.27
N ALA A 141 -16.07 6.35 -1.06
CA ALA A 141 -16.40 7.32 -0.02
C ALA A 141 -15.15 7.95 0.62
N LEU A 142 -13.98 7.29 0.53
CA LEU A 142 -12.73 7.71 1.18
C LEU A 142 -11.67 8.17 0.18
N PHE A 143 -11.64 7.57 -1.01
CA PHE A 143 -10.76 7.93 -2.11
C PHE A 143 -11.56 8.03 -3.40
N LYS A 144 -11.66 9.23 -3.96
CA LYS A 144 -12.40 9.49 -5.20
C LYS A 144 -11.42 9.51 -6.37
N VAL A 145 -11.40 8.45 -7.15
CA VAL A 145 -10.59 8.35 -8.37
C VAL A 145 -11.05 9.40 -9.38
N ARG A 146 -10.10 10.10 -10.00
CA ARG A 146 -10.32 11.13 -11.04
C ARG A 146 -9.78 10.71 -12.38
N ASP A 147 -8.55 10.16 -12.37
CA ASP A 147 -7.83 9.75 -13.58
C ASP A 147 -6.89 8.60 -13.28
N TYR A 148 -6.61 7.78 -14.30
CA TYR A 148 -5.65 6.69 -14.17
C TYR A 148 -5.04 6.32 -15.52
N LYS A 149 -3.80 5.84 -15.48
CA LYS A 149 -3.07 5.36 -16.65
C LYS A 149 -2.10 4.27 -16.29
N LEU A 150 -1.77 3.42 -17.27
CA LEU A 150 -0.65 2.50 -17.19
C LEU A 150 0.56 3.13 -17.88
N VAL A 151 1.63 3.36 -17.14
CA VAL A 151 2.91 3.79 -17.68
C VAL A 151 3.71 2.55 -18.03
N PRO A 152 4.15 2.37 -19.28
CA PRO A 152 4.90 1.17 -19.67
C PRO A 152 6.19 1.02 -18.86
N TYR A 153 6.46 -0.19 -18.40
CA TYR A 153 7.76 -0.57 -17.87
C TYR A 153 8.49 -1.40 -18.90
N ILE A 154 9.53 -0.81 -19.50
CA ILE A 154 10.29 -1.39 -20.61
C ILE A 154 11.76 -1.41 -20.23
N TYR A 155 12.40 -2.55 -20.37
CA TYR A 155 13.83 -2.71 -20.12
C TYR A 155 14.53 -3.45 -21.26
N ARG A 156 15.85 -3.23 -21.36
CA ARG A 156 16.70 -3.84 -22.37
C ARG A 156 17.20 -5.20 -21.91
N LEU A 157 17.06 -6.20 -22.76
CA LEU A 157 17.61 -7.53 -22.54
C LEU A 157 19.08 -7.60 -22.99
N PRO A 158 19.87 -8.59 -22.51
CA PRO A 158 21.29 -8.75 -22.89
C PRO A 158 21.54 -8.85 -24.40
N GLN A 159 20.58 -9.40 -25.17
CA GLN A 159 20.63 -9.51 -26.62
C GLN A 159 20.19 -8.24 -27.37
N ASP A 160 20.16 -7.09 -26.68
CA ASP A 160 19.79 -5.76 -27.20
C ASP A 160 18.33 -5.64 -27.68
N SER A 161 17.48 -6.57 -27.31
CA SER A 161 16.03 -6.47 -27.52
C SER A 161 15.35 -5.77 -26.33
N MET A 162 14.21 -5.13 -26.59
CA MET A 162 13.39 -4.50 -25.56
C MET A 162 12.29 -5.44 -25.10
N ARG A 163 12.04 -5.48 -23.81
CA ARG A 163 10.92 -6.24 -23.23
C ARG A 163 10.05 -5.34 -22.39
N ALA A 164 8.75 -5.36 -22.66
CA ALA A 164 7.74 -4.79 -21.78
C ALA A 164 7.32 -5.85 -20.75
N THR A 165 7.03 -5.39 -19.56
CA THR A 165 6.45 -6.21 -18.48
C THR A 165 5.32 -5.42 -17.81
N ARG A 166 4.88 -5.87 -16.63
CA ARG A 166 3.88 -5.14 -15.82
C ARG A 166 4.20 -3.67 -15.77
N GLY A 167 3.32 -2.81 -16.24
CA GLY A 167 3.51 -1.36 -16.19
C GLY A 167 3.36 -0.81 -14.76
N PHE A 168 3.52 0.50 -14.63
CA PHE A 168 3.23 1.21 -13.40
C PHE A 168 1.81 1.78 -13.50
N LEU A 169 0.89 1.27 -12.68
CA LEU A 169 -0.47 1.78 -12.62
C LEU A 169 -0.48 3.08 -11.80
N VAL A 170 -0.71 4.21 -12.47
CA VAL A 170 -0.78 5.53 -11.84
C VAL A 170 -2.25 5.91 -11.70
N VAL A 171 -2.70 6.11 -10.46
CA VAL A 171 -4.10 6.49 -10.15
C VAL A 171 -4.10 7.79 -9.38
N SER A 172 -4.73 8.82 -9.92
CA SER A 172 -4.89 10.14 -9.31
C SER A 172 -6.32 10.33 -8.81
N GLY A 173 -6.46 10.95 -7.65
CA GLY A 173 -7.77 11.14 -7.04
C GLY A 173 -7.75 12.15 -5.90
N THR A 174 -8.79 12.10 -5.08
CA THR A 174 -8.95 12.98 -3.92
C THR A 174 -9.20 12.15 -2.66
N MET A 175 -8.40 12.38 -1.62
CA MET A 175 -8.55 11.85 -0.27
C MET A 175 -8.49 13.03 0.71
N ALA A 176 -9.45 13.12 1.63
CA ALA A 176 -9.52 14.22 2.59
C ALA A 176 -9.46 15.62 1.93
N ASP A 177 -10.10 15.77 0.76
CA ASP A 177 -10.10 16.99 -0.06
C ASP A 177 -8.72 17.44 -0.57
N GLU A 178 -7.73 16.52 -0.61
CA GLU A 178 -6.41 16.77 -1.16
C GLU A 178 -6.13 15.88 -2.36
N HIS A 179 -5.30 16.40 -3.29
CA HIS A 179 -4.82 15.62 -4.43
C HIS A 179 -3.87 14.53 -3.96
N VAL A 180 -4.24 13.29 -4.22
CA VAL A 180 -3.46 12.09 -3.89
C VAL A 180 -3.23 11.30 -5.16
N THR A 181 -1.98 10.95 -5.44
CA THR A 181 -1.62 10.04 -6.54
C THR A 181 -0.96 8.79 -5.97
N ILE A 182 -1.39 7.64 -6.45
CA ILE A 182 -0.87 6.34 -6.06
C ILE A 182 -0.27 5.67 -7.30
N ILE A 183 0.99 5.25 -7.20
CA ILE A 183 1.65 4.41 -8.21
C ILE A 183 1.71 3.00 -7.64
N VAL A 184 1.09 2.05 -8.33
CA VAL A 184 1.17 0.62 -7.98
C VAL A 184 2.11 -0.07 -8.97
N CYS A 185 3.09 -0.81 -8.47
CA CYS A 185 4.09 -1.48 -9.28
C CYS A 185 4.40 -2.90 -8.76
N HIS A 186 4.98 -3.71 -9.65
CA HIS A 186 5.52 -5.03 -9.31
C HIS A 186 6.79 -5.25 -10.13
N LEU A 187 7.95 -5.10 -9.51
CA LEU A 187 9.24 -5.22 -10.17
C LEU A 187 9.64 -6.70 -10.41
N PRO A 188 10.57 -6.98 -11.35
CA PRO A 188 11.01 -8.34 -11.62
C PRO A 188 11.58 -9.04 -10.40
N SER A 189 11.26 -10.33 -10.23
CA SER A 189 11.72 -11.13 -9.10
C SER A 189 13.26 -11.25 -9.04
N ARG A 190 13.80 -11.64 -7.89
CA ARG A 190 15.24 -11.92 -7.70
C ARG A 190 15.76 -13.11 -8.52
N GLY A 191 14.91 -13.84 -9.22
CA GLY A 191 15.33 -14.77 -10.28
C GLY A 191 15.96 -14.07 -11.48
N ALA A 192 15.66 -12.77 -11.67
CA ALA A 192 16.35 -11.89 -12.61
C ALA A 192 17.45 -11.08 -11.88
N THR A 193 18.43 -10.55 -12.66
CA THR A 193 19.50 -9.70 -12.09
C THR A 193 18.93 -8.41 -11.49
N SER A 194 19.66 -7.80 -10.54
CA SER A 194 19.26 -6.52 -9.91
C SER A 194 19.10 -5.39 -10.92
N PHE A 195 19.84 -5.43 -12.03
CA PHE A 195 19.77 -4.44 -13.12
C PHE A 195 18.31 -4.10 -13.50
N TYR A 196 17.45 -5.11 -13.66
CA TYR A 196 16.06 -4.85 -14.06
C TYR A 196 15.26 -4.12 -12.98
N ARG A 197 15.50 -4.39 -11.70
CA ARG A 197 14.84 -3.67 -10.60
C ARG A 197 15.40 -2.25 -10.43
N GLU A 198 16.69 -2.05 -10.68
CA GLU A 198 17.33 -0.74 -10.70
C GLU A 198 16.76 0.13 -11.83
N GLU A 199 16.60 -0.41 -13.04
CA GLU A 199 15.89 0.22 -14.16
C GLU A 199 14.44 0.57 -13.79
N GLY A 200 13.73 -0.35 -13.11
CA GLY A 200 12.39 -0.11 -12.62
C GLY A 200 12.33 1.08 -11.64
N GLY A 201 13.23 1.10 -10.66
CA GLY A 201 13.35 2.21 -9.72
C GLY A 201 13.64 3.55 -10.42
N ALA A 202 14.53 3.54 -11.42
CA ALA A 202 14.84 4.74 -12.21
C ALA A 202 13.64 5.22 -13.05
N GLN A 203 12.88 4.31 -13.66
CA GLN A 203 11.69 4.67 -14.44
C GLN A 203 10.56 5.18 -13.53
N ILE A 204 10.34 4.58 -12.36
CA ILE A 204 9.40 5.11 -11.35
C ILE A 204 9.83 6.53 -10.92
N LYS A 205 11.14 6.76 -10.76
CA LYS A 205 11.65 8.10 -10.45
C LYS A 205 11.28 9.13 -11.51
N VAL A 206 11.39 8.81 -12.79
CA VAL A 206 10.98 9.72 -13.88
C VAL A 206 9.49 10.06 -13.78
N VAL A 207 8.63 9.04 -13.57
CA VAL A 207 7.19 9.25 -13.39
C VAL A 207 6.90 10.15 -12.19
N LYS A 208 7.52 9.85 -11.06
CA LYS A 208 7.41 10.63 -9.82
C LYS A 208 7.86 12.07 -10.01
N ASP A 209 9.02 12.29 -10.65
CA ASP A 209 9.57 13.62 -10.88
C ASP A 209 8.63 14.48 -11.74
N SER A 210 8.02 13.88 -12.78
CA SER A 210 7.00 14.56 -13.58
C SER A 210 5.77 14.96 -12.75
N LEU A 211 5.24 14.04 -11.93
CA LEU A 211 4.07 14.31 -11.09
C LEU A 211 4.33 15.43 -10.06
N ILE A 212 5.52 15.46 -9.48
CA ILE A 212 5.91 16.49 -8.50
C ILE A 212 6.17 17.83 -9.21
N ALA A 213 6.69 17.81 -10.44
CA ALA A 213 6.88 19.03 -11.23
C ALA A 213 5.53 19.66 -11.62
N ASP A 214 4.53 18.83 -11.94
CA ASP A 214 3.17 19.29 -12.26
C ASP A 214 2.42 19.81 -11.02
N ASP A 215 2.59 19.16 -9.87
CA ASP A 215 2.03 19.59 -8.56
C ASP A 215 3.01 19.29 -7.42
N PRO A 216 3.80 20.28 -6.96
CA PRO A 216 4.76 20.10 -5.86
C PRO A 216 4.12 19.69 -4.52
N ASN A 217 2.81 19.88 -4.36
CA ASN A 217 2.07 19.52 -3.16
C ASN A 217 1.34 18.17 -3.27
N VAL A 218 1.45 17.49 -4.41
CA VAL A 218 0.81 16.18 -4.62
C VAL A 218 1.18 15.21 -3.50
N LYS A 219 0.18 14.56 -2.92
CA LYS A 219 0.37 13.49 -1.94
C LYS A 219 0.64 12.19 -2.69
N LEU A 220 1.92 11.94 -2.99
CA LEU A 220 2.31 10.81 -3.82
C LEU A 220 2.74 9.62 -2.97
N LEU A 221 2.16 8.45 -3.27
CA LEU A 221 2.56 7.16 -2.72
C LEU A 221 3.02 6.25 -3.88
N VAL A 222 4.21 5.68 -3.76
CA VAL A 222 4.70 4.60 -4.62
C VAL A 222 4.61 3.32 -3.81
N MET A 223 3.84 2.35 -4.26
CA MET A 223 3.66 1.09 -3.56
C MET A 223 3.79 -0.10 -4.50
N GLY A 224 4.22 -1.22 -3.94
CA GLY A 224 4.35 -2.43 -4.74
C GLY A 224 5.18 -3.51 -4.07
N ASP A 225 5.20 -4.65 -4.73
CA ASP A 225 6.24 -5.65 -4.57
C ASP A 225 7.46 -5.21 -5.37
N MET A 226 8.43 -4.65 -4.65
CA MET A 226 9.67 -4.15 -5.24
C MET A 226 10.65 -5.27 -5.58
N ASN A 227 10.41 -6.50 -5.08
CA ASN A 227 11.32 -7.64 -5.18
C ASN A 227 12.76 -7.31 -4.71
N ASP A 228 12.92 -6.20 -4.03
CA ASP A 228 14.14 -5.72 -3.39
C ASP A 228 13.81 -5.13 -2.01
N ASP A 229 14.79 -5.18 -1.13
CA ASP A 229 14.69 -4.61 0.20
C ASP A 229 14.86 -3.07 0.18
N PRO A 230 14.41 -2.34 1.21
CA PRO A 230 14.49 -0.87 1.25
C PRO A 230 15.89 -0.30 1.01
N GLN A 231 16.95 -1.02 1.39
CA GLN A 231 18.36 -0.61 1.23
C GLN A 231 18.95 -0.94 -0.13
N ASP A 232 18.29 -1.77 -0.95
CA ASP A 232 18.82 -2.17 -2.24
C ASP A 232 18.88 -0.98 -3.22
N ALA A 233 19.77 -1.08 -4.21
CA ALA A 233 20.09 0.03 -5.09
C ALA A 233 18.87 0.57 -5.86
N SER A 234 17.94 -0.32 -6.24
CA SER A 234 16.69 0.05 -6.91
C SER A 234 15.87 1.08 -6.13
N MET A 235 15.75 0.89 -4.81
CA MET A 235 14.98 1.76 -3.91
C MET A 235 15.83 2.93 -3.38
N ALA A 236 16.99 2.62 -2.81
CA ALA A 236 17.80 3.62 -2.11
C ALA A 236 18.47 4.63 -3.05
N LYS A 237 18.91 4.20 -4.25
CA LYS A 237 19.65 5.02 -5.21
C LYS A 237 18.80 5.39 -6.41
N CYS A 238 18.24 4.42 -7.12
CA CYS A 238 17.58 4.66 -8.39
C CYS A 238 16.24 5.40 -8.21
N LEU A 239 15.43 5.02 -7.23
CA LEU A 239 14.21 5.75 -6.85
C LEU A 239 14.53 6.98 -5.98
N GLY A 240 15.60 6.95 -5.18
CA GLY A 240 15.98 8.00 -4.25
C GLY A 240 15.21 7.97 -2.93
N ALA A 241 14.82 6.77 -2.46
CA ALA A 241 14.05 6.59 -1.24
C ALA A 241 14.95 6.60 0.01
N LYS A 242 14.79 7.59 0.88
CA LYS A 242 15.59 7.81 2.09
C LYS A 242 15.05 7.08 3.30
N ARG A 243 15.95 6.64 4.19
CA ARG A 243 15.63 5.98 5.44
C ARG A 243 15.06 6.93 6.52
N LYS A 244 15.55 8.18 6.58
CA LYS A 244 15.20 9.12 7.65
C LYS A 244 14.49 10.35 7.06
N ILE A 245 13.42 10.78 7.68
CA ILE A 245 12.63 11.95 7.25
C ILE A 245 13.52 13.21 7.12
N LYS A 246 14.48 13.41 8.02
CA LYS A 246 15.39 14.56 8.01
C LYS A 246 16.33 14.60 6.79
N ASP A 247 16.55 13.45 6.13
CA ASP A 247 17.43 13.32 4.98
C ASP A 247 16.66 13.43 3.64
N VAL A 248 15.34 13.65 3.71
CA VAL A 248 14.46 13.75 2.52
C VAL A 248 14.48 15.16 1.98
N GLY A 249 15.08 15.35 0.80
CA GLY A 249 14.97 16.58 0.00
C GLY A 249 13.70 16.61 -0.85
N ASP A 250 13.46 17.71 -1.56
CA ASP A 250 12.23 17.90 -2.35
C ASP A 250 12.12 16.93 -3.53
N GLY A 251 13.25 16.47 -4.08
CA GLY A 251 13.31 15.48 -5.14
C GLY A 251 13.39 14.01 -4.66
N ASP A 252 13.47 13.78 -3.35
CA ASP A 252 13.59 12.45 -2.77
C ASP A 252 12.21 11.85 -2.42
N MET A 253 12.23 10.60 -1.96
CA MET A 253 11.10 9.93 -1.33
C MET A 253 11.48 9.46 0.07
N TYR A 254 10.52 9.19 0.93
CA TYR A 254 10.71 8.58 2.24
C TYR A 254 10.27 7.12 2.23
N ASN A 255 11.17 6.23 2.66
CA ASN A 255 10.86 4.80 2.80
C ASN A 255 10.85 4.41 4.29
N PRO A 256 9.68 4.21 4.91
CA PRO A 256 9.56 3.90 6.33
C PRO A 256 9.99 2.48 6.71
N TRP A 257 10.25 1.61 5.72
CA TRP A 257 10.39 0.17 5.94
C TRP A 257 11.80 -0.29 6.34
N TRP A 258 12.81 0.57 6.23
CA TRP A 258 14.19 0.25 6.59
C TRP A 258 14.34 -0.26 8.03
N ASP A 259 13.74 0.46 8.99
CA ASP A 259 13.87 0.13 10.41
C ASP A 259 12.99 -1.08 10.78
N VAL A 260 11.91 -1.31 10.03
CA VAL A 260 11.07 -2.51 10.16
C VAL A 260 11.88 -3.75 9.77
N LEU A 261 12.54 -3.74 8.62
CA LEU A 261 13.41 -4.84 8.20
C LEU A 261 14.58 -5.03 9.16
N ALA A 262 15.22 -3.95 9.58
CA ALA A 262 16.33 -4.00 10.54
C ALA A 262 15.94 -4.59 11.92
N SER A 263 14.64 -4.56 12.27
CA SER A 263 14.12 -5.22 13.47
C SER A 263 13.92 -6.74 13.31
N GLY A 264 14.28 -7.32 12.16
CA GLY A 264 14.14 -8.74 11.86
C GLY A 264 12.74 -9.14 11.39
N THR A 265 11.96 -8.19 10.88
CA THR A 265 10.60 -8.42 10.39
C THR A 265 10.50 -8.01 8.92
N GLY A 266 9.77 -8.78 8.11
CA GLY A 266 9.58 -8.53 6.68
C GLY A 266 8.22 -8.99 6.18
N THR A 267 8.05 -8.93 4.87
CA THR A 267 6.80 -9.30 4.18
C THR A 267 6.90 -10.63 3.46
N LEU A 268 8.10 -11.08 3.11
CA LEU A 268 8.35 -12.36 2.46
C LEU A 268 9.46 -13.12 3.20
N MET A 269 9.24 -14.40 3.48
CA MET A 269 10.28 -15.29 4.00
C MET A 269 10.96 -16.01 2.83
N TYR A 270 12.23 -15.74 2.62
CA TYR A 270 13.04 -16.42 1.59
C TYR A 270 14.34 -16.93 2.20
N ASP A 271 14.66 -18.19 1.95
CA ASP A 271 15.87 -18.88 2.45
C ASP A 271 16.12 -18.68 3.94
N GLY A 272 15.04 -18.75 4.73
CA GLY A 272 15.10 -18.64 6.21
C GLY A 272 15.25 -17.22 6.74
N ALA A 273 15.24 -16.20 5.89
CA ALA A 273 15.32 -14.80 6.28
C ALA A 273 14.09 -14.00 5.83
N TRP A 274 13.69 -13.03 6.66
CA TRP A 274 12.68 -12.06 6.25
C TRP A 274 13.27 -11.02 5.30
N ASN A 275 12.62 -10.81 4.17
CA ASN A 275 12.83 -9.70 3.25
C ASN A 275 11.61 -8.78 3.31
N LEU A 276 11.76 -7.51 2.94
CA LEU A 276 10.68 -6.53 2.96
C LEU A 276 10.50 -5.97 1.54
N PHE A 277 9.85 -6.75 0.67
CA PHE A 277 9.65 -6.42 -0.73
C PHE A 277 8.41 -5.56 -0.95
N ASP A 278 7.40 -5.72 -0.10
CA ASP A 278 6.13 -5.01 -0.21
C ASP A 278 6.23 -3.66 0.51
N GLN A 279 6.42 -2.60 -0.26
CA GLN A 279 6.74 -1.28 0.27
C GLN A 279 5.70 -0.24 -0.14
N ILE A 280 5.48 0.75 0.72
CA ILE A 280 4.74 1.99 0.44
C ILE A 280 5.67 3.14 0.79
N ILE A 281 6.09 3.89 -0.23
CA ILE A 281 7.11 4.93 -0.20
C ILE A 281 6.43 6.27 -0.44
N LEU A 282 6.78 7.32 0.30
CA LEU A 282 6.00 8.54 0.42
C LEU A 282 6.76 9.77 -0.09
N SER A 283 6.03 10.69 -0.74
CA SER A 283 6.57 12.00 -1.13
C SER A 283 6.84 12.92 0.06
N PRO A 284 7.73 13.93 -0.08
CA PRO A 284 8.00 14.92 0.97
C PRO A 284 6.77 15.65 1.48
N SER A 285 5.77 15.88 0.63
CA SER A 285 4.51 16.56 0.98
C SER A 285 3.69 15.82 2.04
N LEU A 286 3.89 14.49 2.18
CA LEU A 286 3.27 13.63 3.21
C LEU A 286 4.03 13.62 4.54
N LEU A 287 5.11 14.41 4.71
CA LEU A 287 5.99 14.35 5.88
C LEU A 287 5.96 15.66 6.67
N ASN A 288 6.18 15.56 7.98
CA ASN A 288 6.53 16.69 8.85
C ASN A 288 8.07 16.71 9.00
N ARG A 289 8.78 17.32 8.03
CA ARG A 289 10.25 17.34 7.96
C ARG A 289 10.90 18.23 9.03
N ASP A 290 10.18 19.22 9.52
CA ASP A 290 10.59 20.20 10.53
C ASP A 290 10.26 19.78 11.97
N ASN A 291 9.88 18.53 12.20
CA ASN A 291 9.36 18.01 13.45
C ASN A 291 8.11 18.75 13.97
N SER A 292 7.46 19.57 13.14
CA SER A 292 6.15 20.14 13.48
C SER A 292 5.12 19.02 13.62
N LYS A 293 4.09 19.27 14.39
CA LYS A 293 2.88 18.43 14.42
C LYS A 293 1.78 19.10 13.62
N ASP A 294 2.14 19.65 12.45
CA ASP A 294 1.19 20.25 11.53
C ASP A 294 0.48 19.16 10.73
N TYR A 295 -0.78 18.99 10.99
CA TYR A 295 -1.69 18.08 10.30
C TYR A 295 -2.80 18.83 9.55
N SER A 296 -2.59 20.09 9.21
CA SER A 296 -3.50 20.87 8.36
C SER A 296 -3.70 20.27 6.98
N THR A 297 -2.69 19.51 6.51
CA THR A 297 -2.73 18.66 5.32
C THR A 297 -2.45 17.21 5.68
N LEU A 298 -2.75 16.28 4.76
CA LEU A 298 -2.44 14.85 4.94
C LEU A 298 -0.96 14.63 5.22
N LYS A 299 -0.66 13.92 6.32
CA LYS A 299 0.70 13.55 6.74
C LYS A 299 0.76 12.09 7.15
N LEU A 300 1.94 11.49 7.00
CA LEU A 300 2.21 10.16 7.55
C LEU A 300 2.05 10.18 9.08
N PHE A 301 1.22 9.28 9.57
CA PHE A 301 1.00 9.08 11.01
C PHE A 301 1.72 7.84 11.54
N SER A 302 1.58 6.72 10.84
CA SER A 302 2.23 5.46 11.21
C SER A 302 2.20 4.47 10.04
N HIS A 303 2.95 3.38 10.20
CA HIS A 303 3.00 2.28 9.24
C HIS A 303 3.12 0.95 9.98
N GLN A 304 2.74 -0.15 9.35
CA GLN A 304 2.87 -1.50 9.89
C GLN A 304 2.80 -2.56 8.79
N ILE A 305 3.43 -3.72 9.03
CA ILE A 305 3.10 -4.95 8.32
C ILE A 305 1.81 -5.49 8.95
N PHE A 306 0.80 -5.78 8.14
CA PHE A 306 -0.42 -6.41 8.61
C PHE A 306 -0.16 -7.89 8.89
N ARG A 307 -0.37 -8.30 10.14
CA ARG A 307 -0.08 -9.66 10.60
C ARG A 307 -1.30 -10.21 11.35
N ARG A 308 -1.66 -11.46 11.01
CA ARG A 308 -2.69 -12.24 11.71
C ARG A 308 -2.20 -13.67 11.81
N ASP A 309 -2.54 -14.35 12.88
CA ASP A 309 -2.11 -15.74 13.13
C ASP A 309 -2.46 -16.71 12.02
N TYR A 310 -3.56 -16.45 11.30
CA TYR A 310 -4.00 -17.29 10.20
C TYR A 310 -3.15 -17.14 8.93
N LEU A 311 -2.33 -16.08 8.83
CA LEU A 311 -1.42 -15.87 7.70
C LEU A 311 -0.14 -16.70 7.78
N PHE A 312 0.04 -17.47 8.86
CA PHE A 312 1.27 -18.21 9.09
C PHE A 312 1.03 -19.72 9.20
N GLN A 313 1.99 -20.48 8.68
CA GLN A 313 2.06 -21.90 8.89
C GLN A 313 2.31 -22.22 10.37
N LYS A 314 1.46 -23.06 10.96
CA LYS A 314 1.49 -23.35 12.39
C LYS A 314 2.34 -24.56 12.73
N GLU A 315 2.60 -25.43 11.74
CA GLU A 315 3.24 -26.73 11.96
C GLU A 315 4.23 -27.04 10.82
N GLY A 316 5.02 -28.10 11.00
CA GLY A 316 5.93 -28.64 10.00
C GLY A 316 7.21 -27.80 9.79
N LYS A 317 7.95 -28.14 8.73
CA LYS A 317 9.26 -27.55 8.39
C LYS A 317 9.21 -26.04 8.19
N TYR A 318 8.09 -25.53 7.72
CA TYR A 318 7.90 -24.12 7.38
C TYR A 318 7.08 -23.35 8.43
N LYS A 319 7.00 -23.87 9.67
CA LYS A 319 6.34 -23.18 10.77
C LYS A 319 6.88 -21.76 10.93
N GLY A 320 5.97 -20.78 10.98
CA GLY A 320 6.29 -19.36 11.10
C GLY A 320 6.49 -18.64 9.75
N ASN A 321 6.58 -19.37 8.63
CA ASN A 321 6.51 -18.78 7.29
C ASN A 321 5.05 -18.41 6.96
N THR A 322 4.87 -17.57 5.96
CA THR A 322 3.55 -17.25 5.42
C THR A 322 2.83 -18.53 4.96
N LEU A 323 1.53 -18.61 5.21
CA LEU A 323 0.67 -19.67 4.71
C LEU A 323 0.21 -19.31 3.30
N ARG A 324 1.02 -19.70 2.33
CA ARG A 324 0.79 -19.41 0.91
C ARG A 324 -0.30 -20.30 0.30
N THR A 325 -0.79 -19.92 -0.87
CA THR A 325 -1.83 -20.63 -1.61
C THR A 325 -1.43 -22.05 -1.98
N GLN A 326 -0.21 -22.21 -2.48
CA GLN A 326 0.36 -23.51 -2.86
C GLN A 326 1.88 -23.47 -2.84
N ALA A 327 2.53 -24.62 -2.69
CA ALA A 327 3.97 -24.77 -2.74
C ALA A 327 4.36 -26.13 -3.29
N GLY A 328 5.30 -26.16 -4.27
CA GLY A 328 5.81 -27.41 -4.84
C GLY A 328 4.70 -28.31 -5.43
N GLY A 329 3.69 -27.73 -6.04
CA GLY A 329 2.54 -28.44 -6.61
C GLY A 329 1.49 -28.91 -5.58
N VAL A 330 1.70 -28.62 -4.28
CA VAL A 330 0.76 -28.96 -3.21
C VAL A 330 -0.14 -27.76 -2.89
N TRP A 331 -1.45 -27.97 -2.94
CA TRP A 331 -2.46 -27.03 -2.51
C TRP A 331 -2.47 -26.89 -0.99
N LEU A 332 -2.23 -25.71 -0.45
CA LEU A 332 -2.18 -25.44 0.98
C LEU A 332 -3.42 -24.70 1.49
N ASP A 333 -4.30 -24.24 0.60
CA ASP A 333 -5.50 -23.43 0.92
C ASP A 333 -5.19 -22.20 1.77
N GLY A 334 -4.02 -21.61 1.57
CA GLY A 334 -3.56 -20.45 2.32
C GLY A 334 -3.96 -19.12 1.67
N TYR A 335 -3.16 -18.12 1.92
CA TYR A 335 -3.44 -16.72 1.56
C TYR A 335 -2.47 -16.24 0.48
N SER A 336 -1.26 -15.86 0.87
CA SER A 336 -0.18 -15.43 0.00
C SER A 336 1.17 -15.75 0.65
N ASP A 337 2.22 -15.86 -0.15
CA ASP A 337 3.60 -15.93 0.35
C ASP A 337 4.11 -14.56 0.84
N HIS A 338 3.35 -13.50 0.62
CA HIS A 338 3.61 -12.17 1.13
C HIS A 338 2.71 -11.81 2.32
N LEU A 339 3.14 -10.83 3.12
CA LEU A 339 2.33 -10.15 4.12
C LEU A 339 2.00 -8.74 3.64
N PRO A 340 0.75 -8.25 3.86
CA PRO A 340 0.38 -6.91 3.46
C PRO A 340 1.10 -5.83 4.26
N THR A 341 1.29 -4.67 3.65
CA THR A 341 1.76 -3.45 4.30
C THR A 341 0.68 -2.38 4.34
N VAL A 342 0.68 -1.57 5.39
CA VAL A 342 -0.27 -0.46 5.56
C VAL A 342 0.44 0.77 6.10
N VAL A 343 0.19 1.92 5.49
CA VAL A 343 0.50 3.24 6.05
C VAL A 343 -0.80 3.93 6.46
N TYR A 344 -0.73 4.73 7.51
CA TYR A 344 -1.84 5.55 7.99
C TYR A 344 -1.49 7.01 7.80
N LEU A 345 -2.36 7.72 7.11
CA LEU A 345 -2.28 9.17 6.90
C LEU A 345 -3.27 9.87 7.84
N ILE A 346 -2.89 11.02 8.37
CA ILE A 346 -3.70 11.81 9.29
C ILE A 346 -3.89 13.23 8.78
N LYS A 347 -5.07 13.80 9.00
CA LYS A 347 -5.39 15.20 8.73
C LYS A 347 -6.29 15.76 9.82
N GLU A 348 -6.05 17.01 10.22
CA GLU A 348 -6.92 17.78 11.11
C GLU A 348 -8.25 18.08 10.39
N GLN A 349 -9.36 17.86 11.08
CA GLN A 349 -10.70 18.23 10.59
C GLN A 349 -10.89 19.75 10.74
N LYS A 350 -11.39 20.38 9.70
CA LYS A 350 -11.77 21.79 9.73
C LYS A 350 -13.10 21.98 10.45
#